data_104d82762fea98c0ad216ab26a65aa30
#
_entry.id   104d82762fea98c0ad216ab26a65aa30
#
_cell.length_a   1.000
_cell.length_b   1.000
_cell.length_c   1.000
_cell.angle_alpha   90.00
_cell.angle_beta   90.00
_cell.angle_gamma   90.00
#
_symmetry.space_group_name_H-M   'P 1'
#
loop_
_entity.id
_entity.type
_entity.pdbx_description
1 polymer ?
#
loop_
_entity_poly.entity_id
_entity_poly.type
_entity_poly.pdbx_seq_one_letter_code
_entity_poly.pdbx_strand_id
1 'polypeptide(L)'
;LVLSTPPHVFDGITTQKVMLNVVIALVPTLIASFVIFGWRALLVTAVTTAACVLFEYLWCLLRKTPQTAGDLSAVVTGLLLAFNLPSTIPLYMAVIGSFVAIVVVKELFGGIGRNFANPAIVARIVLSVSFTAAMTNYAAPRGFLPGATGVDAVSSATPLAPGAAQLPFMDLLFGVHPGVLGETCGIAILLGFAWLLVTRTVTFTIPGVYVGTVIVCSLFTGHDVATQVFSGGLLLCAVFMATDYTTSPTLSLIHISEPTR
;
A
#
# COMPACT_ATOMS: atom_id res chain seq x y z
N LEU A 1 4.20 12.61 37.70
CA LEU A 1 3.47 11.33 37.74
C LEU A 1 2.13 11.52 37.05
N VAL A 2 1.99 11.00 35.84
CA VAL A 2 0.68 10.95 35.16
C VAL A 2 0.02 9.66 35.63
N LEU A 3 -0.95 9.76 36.51
CA LEU A 3 -1.81 8.65 36.91
C LEU A 3 -2.85 8.46 35.81
N SER A 4 -2.73 7.38 35.05
CA SER A 4 -3.77 6.97 34.11
C SER A 4 -4.86 6.20 34.88
N THR A 5 -6.13 6.37 34.47
CA THR A 5 -7.26 5.67 35.09
C THR A 5 -7.20 4.17 34.78
N PRO A 6 -7.45 3.25 35.76
CA PRO A 6 -7.56 1.83 35.53
C PRO A 6 -8.81 1.47 34.69
N PRO A 7 -8.84 0.32 33.99
CA PRO A 7 -7.91 -0.82 34.10
C PRO A 7 -6.72 -0.73 33.16
N HIS A 8 -5.53 -1.07 33.68
CA HIS A 8 -4.32 -1.19 32.87
C HIS A 8 -4.23 -2.63 32.32
N VAL A 9 -4.69 -2.84 31.11
CA VAL A 9 -4.48 -4.10 30.42
C VAL A 9 -3.18 -3.97 29.61
N PHE A 10 -2.12 -4.60 30.09
CA PHE A 10 -0.88 -4.73 29.33
C PHE A 10 -0.98 -5.97 28.44
N ASP A 11 -1.28 -5.76 27.16
CA ASP A 11 -1.10 -6.79 26.15
C ASP A 11 0.37 -6.75 25.70
N GLY A 12 1.01 -7.92 25.57
CA GLY A 12 2.41 -8.05 25.13
C GLY A 12 2.63 -7.71 23.64
N ILE A 13 1.65 -7.10 22.98
CA ILE A 13 1.71 -6.66 21.59
C ILE A 13 2.43 -5.31 21.53
N THR A 14 3.60 -5.31 20.90
CA THR A 14 4.38 -4.09 20.64
C THR A 14 4.09 -3.60 19.21
N THR A 15 4.22 -2.27 18.99
CA THR A 15 4.10 -1.67 17.65
C THR A 15 5.00 -2.36 16.63
N GLN A 16 6.22 -2.71 17.04
CA GLN A 16 7.17 -3.43 16.19
C GLN A 16 6.65 -4.80 15.74
N LYS A 17 6.01 -5.57 16.64
CA LYS A 17 5.41 -6.88 16.28
C LYS A 17 4.30 -6.74 15.25
N VAL A 18 3.45 -5.72 15.43
CA VAL A 18 2.35 -5.45 14.49
C VAL A 18 2.91 -5.04 13.12
N MET A 19 3.87 -4.11 13.07
CA MET A 19 4.51 -3.69 11.81
C MET A 19 5.24 -4.85 11.14
N LEU A 20 5.88 -5.73 11.92
CA LEU A 20 6.51 -6.95 11.38
C LEU A 20 5.48 -7.87 10.73
N ASN A 21 4.31 -8.08 11.33
CA ASN A 21 3.25 -8.88 10.75
C ASN A 21 2.77 -8.30 9.42
N VAL A 22 2.69 -6.97 9.30
CA VAL A 22 2.34 -6.30 8.05
C VAL A 22 3.44 -6.51 6.99
N VAL A 23 4.71 -6.40 7.37
CA VAL A 23 5.83 -6.69 6.45
C VAL A 23 5.76 -8.13 5.94
N ILE A 24 5.53 -9.11 6.83
CA ILE A 24 5.37 -10.53 6.44
C ILE A 24 4.18 -10.70 5.49
N ALA A 25 3.06 -10.03 5.76
CA ALA A 25 1.88 -10.08 4.89
C ALA A 25 2.12 -9.47 3.50
N LEU A 26 3.08 -8.56 3.35
CA LEU A 26 3.46 -7.95 2.07
C LEU A 26 4.48 -8.79 1.27
N VAL A 27 5.13 -9.79 1.90
CA VAL A 27 6.12 -10.65 1.22
C VAL A 27 5.53 -11.40 0.01
N PRO A 28 4.34 -12.02 0.08
CA PRO A 28 3.74 -12.67 -1.10
C PRO A 28 3.57 -11.70 -2.28
N THR A 29 3.13 -10.46 -2.00
CA THR A 29 2.98 -9.41 -3.02
C THR A 29 4.33 -8.99 -3.61
N LEU A 30 5.38 -8.92 -2.79
CA LEU A 30 6.75 -8.65 -3.26
C LEU A 30 7.26 -9.75 -4.20
N ILE A 31 7.04 -11.01 -3.84
CA ILE A 31 7.43 -12.17 -4.66
C ILE A 31 6.66 -12.15 -5.99
N ALA A 32 5.35 -11.92 -5.96
CA ALA A 32 4.53 -11.83 -7.16
C ALA A 32 5.00 -10.68 -8.07
N SER A 33 5.27 -9.52 -7.50
CA SER A 33 5.83 -8.35 -8.22
C SER A 33 7.15 -8.67 -8.92
N PHE A 34 8.04 -9.39 -8.23
CA PHE A 34 9.31 -9.84 -8.80
C PHE A 34 9.11 -10.83 -9.94
N VAL A 35 8.21 -11.80 -9.80
CA VAL A 35 7.92 -12.79 -10.85
C VAL A 35 7.32 -12.12 -12.09
N ILE A 36 6.39 -11.18 -11.91
CA ILE A 36 5.66 -10.54 -13.01
C ILE A 36 6.52 -9.48 -13.73
N PHE A 37 7.18 -8.58 -12.98
CA PHE A 37 7.92 -7.44 -13.54
C PHE A 37 9.45 -7.61 -13.53
N GLY A 38 9.96 -8.69 -12.91
CA GLY A 38 11.38 -9.02 -12.87
C GLY A 38 12.21 -8.13 -11.94
N TRP A 39 13.53 -8.08 -12.19
CA TRP A 39 14.51 -7.42 -11.32
C TRP A 39 14.24 -5.95 -11.05
N ARG A 40 13.65 -5.25 -12.01
CA ARG A 40 13.35 -3.83 -11.86
C ARG A 40 12.34 -3.55 -10.75
N ALA A 41 11.36 -4.44 -10.56
CA ALA A 41 10.42 -4.35 -9.45
C ALA A 41 11.16 -4.40 -8.10
N LEU A 42 12.08 -5.33 -7.94
CA LEU A 42 12.87 -5.46 -6.72
C LEU A 42 13.72 -4.22 -6.47
N LEU A 43 14.34 -3.68 -7.51
CA LEU A 43 15.19 -2.48 -7.43
C LEU A 43 14.37 -1.25 -7.00
N VAL A 44 13.21 -1.00 -7.61
CA VAL A 44 12.32 0.10 -7.22
C VAL A 44 11.88 -0.08 -5.77
N THR A 45 11.46 -1.27 -5.38
CA THR A 45 11.03 -1.55 -3.98
C THR A 45 12.17 -1.34 -3.00
N ALA A 46 13.36 -1.83 -3.29
CA ALA A 46 14.53 -1.67 -2.42
C ALA A 46 14.93 -0.21 -2.25
N VAL A 47 15.01 0.55 -3.36
CA VAL A 47 15.38 1.98 -3.34
C VAL A 47 14.33 2.79 -2.58
N THR A 48 13.04 2.57 -2.83
CA THR A 48 11.96 3.29 -2.16
C THR A 48 11.97 3.03 -0.66
N THR A 49 12.10 1.76 -0.26
CA THR A 49 12.13 1.36 1.15
C THR A 49 13.38 1.91 1.85
N ALA A 50 14.54 1.79 1.22
CA ALA A 50 15.79 2.33 1.77
C ALA A 50 15.74 3.85 1.91
N ALA A 51 15.18 4.57 0.93
CA ALA A 51 15.00 6.00 0.98
C ALA A 51 14.05 6.42 2.13
N CYS A 52 12.94 5.70 2.34
CA CYS A 52 12.03 5.96 3.45
C CYS A 52 12.74 5.81 4.81
N VAL A 53 13.47 4.72 5.02
CA VAL A 53 14.22 4.49 6.27
C VAL A 53 15.30 5.56 6.46
N LEU A 54 16.01 5.92 5.39
CA LEU A 54 17.04 6.95 5.43
C LEU A 54 16.47 8.32 5.81
N PHE A 55 15.34 8.73 5.22
CA PHE A 55 14.71 10.01 5.54
C PHE A 55 14.19 10.05 6.97
N GLU A 56 13.63 8.97 7.49
CA GLU A 56 13.23 8.89 8.90
C GLU A 56 14.44 9.02 9.83
N TYR A 57 15.52 8.27 9.54
CA TYR A 57 16.75 8.35 10.31
C TYR A 57 17.35 9.76 10.32
N LEU A 58 17.47 10.39 9.14
CA LEU A 58 17.99 11.75 9.00
C LEU A 58 17.12 12.78 9.71
N TRP A 59 15.80 12.63 9.65
CA TRP A 59 14.87 13.51 10.35
C TRP A 59 15.04 13.44 11.86
N CYS A 60 15.07 12.23 12.42
CA CYS A 60 15.31 12.05 13.85
C CYS A 60 16.66 12.64 14.29
N LEU A 61 17.70 12.50 13.46
CA LEU A 61 19.02 13.10 13.72
C LEU A 61 18.98 14.63 13.73
N LEU A 62 18.30 15.23 12.73
CA LEU A 62 18.17 16.70 12.62
C LEU A 62 17.35 17.29 13.77
N ARG A 63 16.29 16.63 14.18
CA ARG A 63 15.39 17.09 15.26
C ARG A 63 15.90 16.71 16.65
N LYS A 64 16.97 15.90 16.75
CA LYS A 64 17.49 15.34 18.00
C LYS A 64 16.42 14.60 18.81
N THR A 65 15.48 13.93 18.10
CA THR A 65 14.45 13.11 18.70
C THR A 65 14.93 11.65 18.85
N PRO A 66 14.33 10.83 19.73
CA PRO A 66 14.64 9.41 19.79
C PRO A 66 14.45 8.74 18.44
N GLN A 67 15.33 7.78 18.10
CA GLN A 67 15.28 7.07 16.83
C GLN A 67 14.05 6.15 16.77
N THR A 68 13.17 6.37 15.78
CA THR A 68 11.96 5.57 15.53
C THR A 68 12.15 4.55 14.40
N ALA A 69 13.26 4.61 13.66
CA ALA A 69 13.54 3.71 12.53
C ALA A 69 13.47 2.20 12.90
N GLY A 70 13.64 1.85 14.19
CA GLY A 70 13.49 0.48 14.69
C GLY A 70 12.05 -0.04 14.75
N ASP A 71 11.04 0.82 14.65
CA ASP A 71 9.62 0.43 14.71
C ASP A 71 9.10 -0.20 13.42
N LEU A 72 9.93 -0.31 12.38
CA LEU A 72 9.60 -0.85 11.04
C LEU A 72 8.51 -0.07 10.29
N SER A 73 8.01 1.04 10.82
CA SER A 73 6.95 1.81 10.16
C SER A 73 7.39 2.47 8.87
N ALA A 74 8.66 2.95 8.78
CA ALA A 74 9.22 3.46 7.53
C ALA A 74 9.38 2.36 6.48
N VAL A 75 9.68 1.13 6.90
CA VAL A 75 9.76 -0.02 6.01
C VAL A 75 8.38 -0.33 5.43
N VAL A 76 7.33 -0.38 6.26
CA VAL A 76 5.95 -0.58 5.80
C VAL A 76 5.53 0.53 4.84
N THR A 77 5.76 1.80 5.19
CA THR A 77 5.45 2.94 4.32
C THR A 77 6.19 2.86 2.99
N GLY A 78 7.47 2.50 3.01
CA GLY A 78 8.29 2.34 1.81
C GLY A 78 7.82 1.21 0.92
N LEU A 79 7.44 0.05 1.48
CA LEU A 79 6.88 -1.08 0.74
C LEU A 79 5.52 -0.71 0.11
N LEU A 80 4.62 -0.12 0.90
CA LEU A 80 3.31 0.31 0.40
C LEU A 80 3.43 1.37 -0.69
N LEU A 81 4.34 2.34 -0.55
CA LEU A 81 4.62 3.32 -1.59
C LEU A 81 5.16 2.64 -2.84
N ALA A 82 6.17 1.77 -2.72
CA ALA A 82 6.75 1.05 -3.86
C ALA A 82 5.69 0.25 -4.62
N PHE A 83 4.79 -0.44 -3.92
CA PHE A 83 3.70 -1.20 -4.53
C PHE A 83 2.67 -0.32 -5.27
N ASN A 84 2.63 0.96 -4.97
CA ASN A 84 1.81 1.96 -5.67
C ASN A 84 2.53 2.63 -6.85
N LEU A 85 3.77 2.23 -7.15
CA LEU A 85 4.56 2.78 -8.26
C LEU A 85 4.60 1.82 -9.44
N PRO A 86 4.64 2.32 -10.70
CA PRO A 86 4.90 1.48 -11.86
C PRO A 86 6.37 1.00 -11.87
N SER A 87 6.63 -0.17 -12.43
CA SER A 87 7.98 -0.73 -12.53
C SER A 87 8.93 0.10 -13.41
N THR A 88 8.37 0.90 -14.32
CA THR A 88 9.11 1.76 -15.27
C THR A 88 9.59 3.07 -14.66
N ILE A 89 9.15 3.42 -13.43
CA ILE A 89 9.43 4.71 -12.81
C ILE A 89 10.93 4.97 -12.69
N PRO A 90 11.43 6.19 -13.01
CA PRO A 90 12.78 6.59 -12.68
C PRO A 90 13.02 6.61 -11.17
N LEU A 91 14.17 6.10 -10.73
CA LEU A 91 14.45 5.94 -9.29
C LEU A 91 14.44 7.25 -8.50
N TYR A 92 14.85 8.37 -9.13
CA TYR A 92 14.82 9.67 -8.45
C TYR A 92 13.38 10.12 -8.09
N MET A 93 12.38 9.76 -8.90
CA MET A 93 10.98 10.05 -8.57
C MET A 93 10.51 9.20 -7.39
N ALA A 94 10.93 7.95 -7.28
CA ALA A 94 10.66 7.11 -6.12
C ALA A 94 11.26 7.70 -4.84
N VAL A 95 12.48 8.27 -4.92
CA VAL A 95 13.12 8.96 -3.80
C VAL A 95 12.34 10.24 -3.42
N ILE A 96 11.88 11.04 -4.39
CA ILE A 96 11.02 12.21 -4.12
C ILE A 96 9.72 11.78 -3.42
N GLY A 97 9.07 10.71 -3.89
CA GLY A 97 7.88 10.15 -3.23
C GLY A 97 8.16 9.71 -1.81
N SER A 98 9.29 9.06 -1.56
CA SER A 98 9.73 8.64 -0.22
C SER A 98 9.95 9.84 0.71
N PHE A 99 10.52 10.93 0.22
CA PHE A 99 10.67 12.17 0.96
C PHE A 99 9.30 12.75 1.35
N VAL A 100 8.36 12.83 0.41
CA VAL A 100 7.01 13.34 0.69
C VAL A 100 6.31 12.44 1.72
N ALA A 101 6.35 11.12 1.55
CA ALA A 101 5.71 10.18 2.47
C ALA A 101 6.22 10.32 3.90
N ILE A 102 7.53 10.29 4.08
CA ILE A 102 8.14 10.27 5.41
C ILE A 102 8.24 11.67 6.00
N VAL A 103 8.87 12.61 5.31
CA VAL A 103 9.15 13.92 5.91
C VAL A 103 7.88 14.75 5.97
N VAL A 104 7.17 14.90 4.85
CA VAL A 104 6.05 15.84 4.77
C VAL A 104 4.80 15.29 5.46
N VAL A 105 4.46 14.02 5.28
CA VAL A 105 3.18 13.47 5.78
C VAL A 105 3.32 12.86 7.17
N LYS A 106 4.43 12.15 7.45
CA LYS A 106 4.61 11.44 8.72
C LYS A 106 5.31 12.31 9.76
N GLU A 107 6.51 12.78 9.48
CA GLU A 107 7.38 13.35 10.50
C GLU A 107 7.06 14.81 10.86
N LEU A 108 6.62 15.64 9.91
CA LEU A 108 6.21 17.02 10.19
C LEU A 108 5.03 17.10 11.16
N PHE A 109 4.14 16.11 11.15
CA PHE A 109 2.97 16.04 12.04
C PHE A 109 3.27 15.37 13.38
N GLY A 110 4.47 14.84 13.60
CA GLY A 110 4.91 14.29 14.88
C GLY A 110 5.07 12.77 14.92
N GLY A 111 5.18 12.10 13.77
CA GLY A 111 5.48 10.67 13.66
C GLY A 111 4.25 9.77 13.71
N ILE A 112 4.46 8.51 14.08
CA ILE A 112 3.42 7.46 14.08
C ILE A 112 2.18 7.88 14.88
N GLY A 113 0.99 7.67 14.31
CA GLY A 113 -0.30 7.92 14.98
C GLY A 113 -0.75 9.38 14.99
N ARG A 114 0.01 10.31 14.39
CA ARG A 114 -0.35 11.71 14.23
C ARG A 114 -0.52 12.12 12.77
N ASN A 115 -0.56 11.17 11.87
CA ASN A 115 -0.70 11.41 10.45
C ASN A 115 -2.15 11.82 10.14
N PHE A 116 -2.33 12.87 9.33
CA PHE A 116 -3.65 13.29 8.85
C PHE A 116 -4.20 12.36 7.75
N ALA A 117 -3.31 11.62 7.07
CA ALA A 117 -3.65 10.68 6.01
C ALA A 117 -2.54 9.61 5.89
N ASN A 118 -2.84 8.52 5.15
CA ASN A 118 -1.84 7.49 4.89
C ASN A 118 -0.69 8.05 4.04
N PRO A 119 0.58 7.98 4.53
CA PRO A 119 1.72 8.62 3.88
C PRO A 119 2.01 8.08 2.48
N ALA A 120 1.81 6.78 2.24
CA ALA A 120 2.03 6.18 0.93
C ALA A 120 0.99 6.66 -0.11
N ILE A 121 -0.28 6.85 0.29
CA ILE A 121 -1.33 7.36 -0.59
C ILE A 121 -1.06 8.81 -0.97
N VAL A 122 -0.73 9.67 0.00
CA VAL A 122 -0.44 11.08 -0.27
C VAL A 122 0.76 11.22 -1.21
N ALA A 123 1.83 10.46 -0.97
CA ALA A 123 3.00 10.47 -1.85
C ALA A 123 2.64 10.01 -3.27
N ARG A 124 1.80 8.96 -3.42
CA ARG A 124 1.29 8.53 -4.73
C ARG A 124 0.53 9.65 -5.44
N ILE A 125 -0.36 10.35 -4.74
CA ILE A 125 -1.13 11.48 -5.30
C ILE A 125 -0.19 12.58 -5.77
N VAL A 126 0.77 13.00 -4.94
CA VAL A 126 1.76 14.02 -5.29
C VAL A 126 2.55 13.62 -6.53
N LEU A 127 3.04 12.37 -6.58
CA LEU A 127 3.75 11.88 -7.77
C LEU A 127 2.86 11.80 -9.01
N SER A 128 1.60 11.41 -8.87
CA SER A 128 0.65 11.32 -9.99
C SER A 128 0.33 12.69 -10.58
N VAL A 129 0.22 13.71 -9.75
CA VAL A 129 -0.02 15.09 -10.20
C VAL A 129 1.26 15.72 -10.78
N SER A 130 2.42 15.51 -10.15
CA SER A 130 3.68 16.12 -10.56
C SER A 130 4.32 15.44 -11.76
N PHE A 131 4.19 14.12 -11.88
CA PHE A 131 4.85 13.28 -12.88
C PHE A 131 3.88 12.33 -13.58
N THR A 132 2.76 12.86 -14.07
CA THR A 132 1.66 12.08 -14.65
C THR A 132 2.13 11.10 -15.72
N ALA A 133 2.98 11.54 -16.66
CA ALA A 133 3.47 10.68 -17.75
C ALA A 133 4.26 9.47 -17.25
N ALA A 134 5.06 9.61 -16.20
CA ALA A 134 5.82 8.50 -15.63
C ALA A 134 4.93 7.57 -14.79
N MET A 135 3.94 8.11 -14.09
CA MET A 135 3.02 7.36 -13.25
C MET A 135 1.96 6.58 -14.04
N THR A 136 1.66 6.99 -15.27
CA THR A 136 0.71 6.29 -16.17
C THR A 136 1.38 5.35 -17.15
N ASN A 137 2.71 5.27 -17.14
CA ASN A 137 3.47 4.37 -18.01
C ASN A 137 3.59 2.98 -17.36
N TYR A 138 2.69 2.07 -17.69
CA TYR A 138 2.68 0.73 -17.14
C TYR A 138 3.40 -0.26 -18.07
N ALA A 139 4.30 -1.07 -17.49
CA ALA A 139 4.95 -2.13 -18.22
C ALA A 139 3.99 -3.33 -18.40
N ALA A 140 4.07 -3.96 -19.56
CA ALA A 140 3.44 -5.27 -19.76
C ALA A 140 4.12 -6.33 -18.88
N PRO A 141 3.38 -7.34 -18.36
CA PRO A 141 3.95 -8.42 -17.59
C PRO A 141 4.94 -9.25 -18.41
N ARG A 142 6.03 -9.70 -17.80
CA ARG A 142 7.04 -10.53 -18.45
C ARG A 142 6.57 -11.97 -18.65
N GLY A 143 7.14 -12.67 -19.64
CA GLY A 143 6.73 -13.98 -20.14
C GLY A 143 6.88 -15.20 -19.21
N PHE A 144 6.88 -15.04 -17.89
CA PHE A 144 6.94 -16.17 -16.96
C PHE A 144 5.60 -16.87 -16.74
N LEU A 145 4.49 -16.21 -17.06
CA LEU A 145 3.15 -16.78 -16.92
C LEU A 145 2.53 -17.08 -18.28
N PRO A 146 1.66 -18.11 -18.38
CA PRO A 146 0.94 -18.39 -19.61
C PRO A 146 0.13 -17.17 -20.05
N GLY A 147 0.35 -16.68 -21.27
CA GLY A 147 -0.29 -15.47 -21.81
C GLY A 147 0.50 -14.18 -21.68
N ALA A 148 1.64 -14.18 -20.99
CA ALA A 148 2.51 -13.00 -20.91
C ALA A 148 3.33 -12.82 -22.21
N THR A 149 3.37 -11.61 -22.72
CA THR A 149 4.18 -11.26 -23.88
C THR A 149 5.63 -11.06 -23.46
N GLY A 150 6.56 -11.84 -24.01
CA GLY A 150 7.99 -11.80 -23.67
C GLY A 150 8.74 -10.55 -24.14
N VAL A 151 8.06 -9.43 -24.39
CA VAL A 151 8.68 -8.19 -24.90
C VAL A 151 8.95 -7.25 -23.74
N ASP A 152 10.21 -6.94 -23.50
CA ASP A 152 10.63 -5.92 -22.55
C ASP A 152 10.13 -4.53 -22.99
N ALA A 153 9.44 -3.83 -22.05
CA ALA A 153 9.12 -2.41 -22.14
C ALA A 153 8.07 -1.94 -23.16
N VAL A 154 7.07 -2.75 -23.49
CA VAL A 154 5.88 -2.22 -24.14
C VAL A 154 4.99 -1.57 -23.08
N SER A 155 4.80 -0.25 -23.20
CA SER A 155 3.80 0.49 -22.44
C SER A 155 2.41 0.05 -22.88
N SER A 156 1.55 -0.36 -21.96
CA SER A 156 0.19 -0.74 -22.27
C SER A 156 -0.82 -0.12 -21.31
N ALA A 157 -2.05 0.04 -21.79
CA ALA A 157 -3.13 0.56 -20.96
C ALA A 157 -3.56 -0.44 -19.89
N THR A 158 -3.98 0.06 -18.73
CA THR A 158 -4.57 -0.80 -17.68
C THR A 158 -5.92 -1.35 -18.11
N PRO A 159 -6.39 -2.47 -17.55
CA PRO A 159 -7.72 -3.01 -17.80
C PRO A 159 -8.88 -2.03 -17.48
N LEU A 160 -8.61 -1.02 -16.65
CA LEU A 160 -9.57 0.03 -16.28
C LEU A 160 -9.63 1.18 -17.29
N ALA A 161 -8.79 1.20 -18.32
CA ALA A 161 -8.82 2.26 -19.34
C ALA A 161 -10.10 2.18 -20.18
N PRO A 162 -10.69 3.32 -20.58
CA PRO A 162 -11.85 3.35 -21.46
C PRO A 162 -11.59 2.57 -22.75
N GLY A 163 -12.43 1.59 -23.07
CA GLY A 163 -12.28 0.75 -24.27
C GLY A 163 -11.25 -0.39 -24.16
N ALA A 164 -10.69 -0.64 -22.99
CA ALA A 164 -9.84 -1.80 -22.78
C ALA A 164 -10.64 -3.11 -22.98
N ALA A 165 -9.97 -4.13 -23.55
CA ALA A 165 -10.58 -5.44 -23.71
C ALA A 165 -10.82 -6.08 -22.33
N GLN A 166 -11.97 -6.73 -22.17
CA GLN A 166 -12.24 -7.52 -20.96
C GLN A 166 -11.27 -8.70 -20.89
N LEU A 167 -10.57 -8.82 -19.75
CA LEU A 167 -9.66 -9.91 -19.49
C LEU A 167 -10.38 -11.08 -18.82
N PRO A 168 -9.97 -12.33 -19.08
CA PRO A 168 -10.49 -13.47 -18.35
C PRO A 168 -10.18 -13.33 -16.85
N PHE A 169 -11.09 -13.81 -16.01
CA PHE A 169 -10.98 -13.73 -14.55
C PHE A 169 -9.65 -14.29 -14.01
N MET A 170 -9.14 -15.36 -14.63
CA MET A 170 -7.88 -15.97 -14.21
C MET A 170 -6.69 -15.02 -14.43
N ASP A 171 -6.66 -14.28 -15.53
CA ASP A 171 -5.58 -13.33 -15.81
C ASP A 171 -5.59 -12.14 -14.83
N LEU A 172 -6.79 -11.70 -14.43
CA LEU A 172 -6.95 -10.69 -13.37
C LEU A 172 -6.47 -11.21 -12.02
N LEU A 173 -6.78 -12.45 -11.68
CA LEU A 173 -6.45 -13.06 -10.40
C LEU A 173 -4.94 -13.33 -10.26
N PHE A 174 -4.30 -13.84 -11.34
CA PHE A 174 -2.86 -14.12 -11.38
C PHE A 174 -2.00 -12.90 -11.70
N GLY A 175 -2.61 -11.82 -12.19
CA GLY A 175 -1.90 -10.57 -12.45
C GLY A 175 -1.21 -10.50 -13.82
N VAL A 176 -1.74 -11.19 -14.83
CA VAL A 176 -1.24 -11.14 -16.21
C VAL A 176 -1.81 -9.92 -16.93
N HIS A 177 -1.65 -8.75 -16.32
CA HIS A 177 -2.10 -7.48 -16.89
C HIS A 177 -1.18 -6.31 -16.48
N PRO A 178 -1.12 -5.25 -17.28
CA PRO A 178 -0.32 -4.08 -16.94
C PRO A 178 -0.90 -3.33 -15.75
N GLY A 179 -0.02 -2.87 -14.86
CA GLY A 179 -0.41 -2.17 -13.65
C GLY A 179 0.78 -1.72 -12.81
N VAL A 180 0.53 -1.26 -11.59
CA VAL A 180 1.58 -0.96 -10.62
C VAL A 180 2.06 -2.22 -9.91
N LEU A 181 3.22 -2.14 -9.26
CA LEU A 181 3.94 -3.30 -8.71
C LEU A 181 3.11 -4.17 -7.75
N GLY A 182 2.27 -3.57 -6.93
CA GLY A 182 1.56 -4.28 -5.87
C GLY A 182 0.10 -4.59 -6.16
N GLU A 183 -0.45 -4.16 -7.32
CA GLU A 183 -1.88 -4.33 -7.60
C GLU A 183 -2.20 -5.52 -8.51
N THR A 184 -1.21 -6.00 -9.25
CA THR A 184 -1.45 -6.94 -10.33
C THR A 184 -1.87 -8.34 -9.86
N CYS A 185 -1.28 -8.87 -8.81
CA CYS A 185 -1.57 -10.22 -8.34
C CYS A 185 -2.58 -10.26 -7.19
N GLY A 186 -3.87 -10.46 -7.50
CA GLY A 186 -4.93 -10.55 -6.50
C GLY A 186 -4.72 -11.67 -5.47
N ILE A 187 -4.21 -12.83 -5.90
CA ILE A 187 -3.92 -13.97 -5.00
C ILE A 187 -2.90 -13.59 -3.94
N ALA A 188 -1.83 -12.89 -4.32
CA ALA A 188 -0.77 -12.52 -3.39
C ALA A 188 -1.28 -11.57 -2.30
N ILE A 189 -2.15 -10.61 -2.67
CA ILE A 189 -2.79 -9.69 -1.73
C ILE A 189 -3.73 -10.45 -0.79
N LEU A 190 -4.54 -11.39 -1.32
CA LEU A 190 -5.46 -12.20 -0.52
C LEU A 190 -4.73 -13.13 0.45
N LEU A 191 -3.57 -13.69 0.07
CA LEU A 191 -2.71 -14.46 0.98
C LEU A 191 -2.17 -13.58 2.11
N GLY A 192 -1.71 -12.37 1.80
CA GLY A 192 -1.31 -11.38 2.81
C GLY A 192 -2.46 -11.01 3.74
N PHE A 193 -3.66 -10.84 3.20
CA PHE A 193 -4.86 -10.57 3.99
C PHE A 193 -5.22 -11.72 4.93
N ALA A 194 -5.17 -12.97 4.44
CA ALA A 194 -5.39 -14.16 5.27
C ALA A 194 -4.41 -14.21 6.44
N TRP A 195 -3.14 -13.89 6.22
CA TRP A 195 -2.13 -13.79 7.29
C TRP A 195 -2.51 -12.74 8.34
N LEU A 196 -2.93 -11.54 7.92
CA LEU A 196 -3.34 -10.46 8.83
C LEU A 196 -4.59 -10.82 9.64
N LEU A 197 -5.52 -11.57 9.07
CA LEU A 197 -6.71 -12.08 9.79
C LEU A 197 -6.33 -13.15 10.82
N VAL A 198 -5.46 -14.10 10.46
CA VAL A 198 -4.99 -15.16 11.37
C VAL A 198 -4.22 -14.57 12.56
N THR A 199 -3.37 -13.57 12.30
CA THR A 199 -2.60 -12.86 13.34
C THR A 199 -3.46 -11.86 14.13
N ARG A 200 -4.74 -11.71 13.80
CA ARG A 200 -5.68 -10.75 14.40
C ARG A 200 -5.16 -9.30 14.36
N THR A 201 -4.29 -8.99 13.44
CA THR A 201 -3.75 -7.64 13.24
C THR A 201 -4.79 -6.72 12.61
N VAL A 202 -5.65 -7.28 11.74
CA VAL A 202 -6.71 -6.55 11.01
C VAL A 202 -8.04 -7.28 11.16
N THR A 203 -9.14 -6.53 11.21
CA THR A 203 -10.50 -7.05 11.18
C THR A 203 -11.06 -7.06 9.77
N PHE A 204 -11.92 -8.02 9.47
CA PHE A 204 -12.56 -8.14 8.14
C PHE A 204 -13.50 -6.97 7.81
N THR A 205 -13.97 -6.23 8.81
CA THR A 205 -15.03 -5.21 8.67
C THR A 205 -14.65 -4.11 7.67
N ILE A 206 -13.46 -3.50 7.82
CA ILE A 206 -13.02 -2.40 6.96
C ILE A 206 -12.82 -2.85 5.51
N PRO A 207 -12.02 -3.89 5.21
CA PRO A 207 -11.85 -4.38 3.83
C PRO A 207 -13.16 -4.88 3.23
N GLY A 208 -13.99 -5.56 4.02
CA GLY A 208 -15.27 -6.09 3.56
C GLY A 208 -16.24 -4.99 3.14
N VAL A 209 -16.39 -3.94 3.94
CA VAL A 209 -17.25 -2.79 3.58
C VAL A 209 -16.67 -2.03 2.38
N TYR A 210 -15.35 -1.83 2.34
CA TYR A 210 -14.69 -1.12 1.24
C TYR A 210 -14.91 -1.82 -0.10
N VAL A 211 -14.59 -3.11 -0.18
CA VAL A 211 -14.80 -3.92 -1.39
C VAL A 211 -16.29 -4.08 -1.71
N GLY A 212 -17.13 -4.32 -0.69
CA GLY A 212 -18.58 -4.43 -0.85
C GLY A 212 -19.22 -3.17 -1.45
N THR A 213 -18.80 -1.99 -1.03
CA THR A 213 -19.28 -0.73 -1.60
C THR A 213 -18.91 -0.61 -3.08
N VAL A 214 -17.69 -0.99 -3.46
CA VAL A 214 -17.28 -0.95 -4.87
C VAL A 214 -18.06 -1.96 -5.71
N ILE A 215 -18.31 -3.17 -5.20
CA ILE A 215 -19.16 -4.17 -5.88
C ILE A 215 -20.56 -3.60 -6.15
N VAL A 216 -21.18 -3.02 -5.12
CA VAL A 216 -22.51 -2.41 -5.26
C VAL A 216 -22.49 -1.28 -6.29
N CYS A 217 -21.52 -0.37 -6.21
CA CYS A 217 -21.39 0.73 -7.19
C CYS A 217 -21.16 0.20 -8.61
N SER A 218 -20.35 -0.83 -8.80
CA SER A 218 -20.09 -1.44 -10.12
C SER A 218 -21.35 -2.06 -10.73
N LEU A 219 -22.18 -2.70 -9.91
CA LEU A 219 -23.46 -3.24 -10.35
C LEU A 219 -24.43 -2.13 -10.82
N PHE A 220 -24.47 -1.00 -10.11
CA PHE A 220 -25.31 0.13 -10.51
C PHE A 220 -24.82 0.83 -11.78
N THR A 221 -23.51 0.88 -11.99
CA THR A 221 -22.91 1.54 -13.17
C THR A 221 -22.80 0.61 -14.38
N GLY A 222 -23.09 -0.70 -14.22
CA GLY A 222 -23.01 -1.69 -15.30
C GLY A 222 -21.58 -2.07 -15.71
N HIS A 223 -20.58 -1.77 -14.86
CA HIS A 223 -19.20 -2.17 -15.09
C HIS A 223 -18.95 -3.62 -14.61
N ASP A 224 -17.98 -4.29 -15.25
CA ASP A 224 -17.59 -5.63 -14.84
C ASP A 224 -16.98 -5.60 -13.41
N VAL A 225 -17.66 -6.29 -12.49
CA VAL A 225 -17.28 -6.33 -11.07
C VAL A 225 -15.89 -6.95 -10.88
N ALA A 226 -15.55 -8.00 -11.64
CA ALA A 226 -14.27 -8.67 -11.50
C ALA A 226 -13.12 -7.72 -11.88
N THR A 227 -13.25 -7.02 -12.99
CA THR A 227 -12.27 -6.02 -13.42
C THR A 227 -12.15 -4.88 -12.39
N GLN A 228 -13.23 -4.38 -11.84
CA GLN A 228 -13.20 -3.29 -10.85
C GLN A 228 -12.53 -3.72 -9.53
N VAL A 229 -12.74 -4.96 -9.09
CA VAL A 229 -12.19 -5.45 -7.82
C VAL A 229 -10.75 -5.90 -7.94
N PHE A 230 -10.39 -6.62 -9.01
CA PHE A 230 -9.07 -7.24 -9.16
C PHE A 230 -8.09 -6.42 -10.02
N SER A 231 -8.54 -5.39 -10.71
CA SER A 231 -7.66 -4.44 -11.41
C SER A 231 -7.53 -3.15 -10.61
N GLY A 232 -6.37 -2.55 -10.67
CA GLY A 232 -6.08 -1.33 -9.93
C GLY A 232 -5.82 -1.57 -8.44
N GLY A 233 -5.44 -0.52 -7.75
CA GLY A 233 -5.00 -0.56 -6.36
C GLY A 233 -6.09 -0.82 -5.32
N LEU A 234 -7.31 -1.20 -5.70
CA LEU A 234 -8.44 -1.34 -4.79
C LEU A 234 -8.18 -2.36 -3.68
N LEU A 235 -7.77 -3.58 -4.04
CA LEU A 235 -7.49 -4.63 -3.04
C LEU A 235 -6.32 -4.26 -2.13
N LEU A 236 -5.24 -3.71 -2.70
CA LEU A 236 -4.09 -3.26 -1.91
C LEU A 236 -4.50 -2.15 -0.93
N CYS A 237 -5.27 -1.17 -1.40
CA CYS A 237 -5.79 -0.09 -0.57
C CYS A 237 -6.74 -0.60 0.52
N ALA A 238 -7.68 -1.48 0.18
CA ALA A 238 -8.66 -2.00 1.13
C ALA A 238 -8.02 -2.82 2.24
N VAL A 239 -7.01 -3.65 1.89
CA VAL A 239 -6.39 -4.60 2.82
C VAL A 239 -5.29 -3.97 3.66
N PHE A 240 -4.41 -3.14 3.08
CA PHE A 240 -3.21 -2.67 3.76
C PHE A 240 -3.23 -1.17 4.09
N MET A 241 -3.96 -0.35 3.33
CA MET A 241 -3.95 1.10 3.54
C MET A 241 -5.15 1.60 4.32
N ALA A 242 -6.35 1.09 4.05
CA ALA A 242 -7.56 1.46 4.80
C ALA A 242 -7.60 0.84 6.20
N THR A 243 -6.89 -0.26 6.41
CA THR A 243 -6.77 -0.93 7.71
C THR A 243 -5.58 -0.44 8.53
N ASP A 244 -4.82 0.53 8.03
CA ASP A 244 -3.73 1.12 8.78
C ASP A 244 -4.26 1.83 10.02
N TYR A 245 -4.06 1.22 11.19
CA TYR A 245 -4.54 1.74 12.46
C TYR A 245 -3.86 3.04 12.90
N THR A 246 -2.76 3.44 12.25
CA THR A 246 -2.10 4.72 12.51
C THR A 246 -2.87 5.91 11.93
N THR A 247 -3.72 5.67 10.93
CA THR A 247 -4.52 6.69 10.23
C THR A 247 -6.02 6.43 10.31
N SER A 248 -6.43 5.21 10.69
CA SER A 248 -7.84 4.83 10.83
C SER A 248 -8.37 5.23 12.22
N PRO A 249 -9.63 5.72 12.35
CA PRO A 249 -10.21 6.02 13.65
C PRO A 249 -10.34 4.74 14.48
N THR A 250 -9.66 4.71 15.63
CA THR A 250 -9.67 3.56 16.56
C THR A 250 -10.81 3.63 17.58
N LEU A 251 -11.39 4.81 17.78
CA LEU A 251 -12.48 5.03 18.69
C LEU A 251 -13.83 4.89 17.97
N SER A 252 -14.82 4.30 18.64
CA SER A 252 -16.17 4.26 18.09
C SER A 252 -16.73 5.69 17.97
N LEU A 253 -17.64 5.90 17.00
CA LEU A 253 -18.28 7.21 16.74
C LEU A 253 -18.89 7.83 17.99
N ILE A 254 -19.32 7.03 18.97
CA ILE A 254 -19.86 7.49 20.25
C ILE A 254 -18.81 8.30 21.02
N HIS A 255 -17.56 7.85 21.07
CA HIS A 255 -16.47 8.56 21.76
C HIS A 255 -15.97 9.78 21.00
N ILE A 256 -16.14 9.82 19.67
CA ILE A 256 -15.79 10.98 18.85
C ILE A 256 -16.84 12.09 19.00
N SER A 257 -18.10 11.73 19.24
CA SER A 257 -19.22 12.66 19.36
C SER A 257 -19.50 13.12 20.80
N GLU A 258 -18.90 12.50 21.83
CA GLU A 258 -19.04 12.97 23.20
C GLU A 258 -18.28 14.29 23.38
N PRO A 259 -18.99 15.38 23.77
CA PRO A 259 -18.30 16.60 24.15
C PRO A 259 -17.45 16.32 25.38
N THR A 260 -16.15 16.59 25.26
CA THR A 260 -15.24 16.58 26.42
C THR A 260 -15.83 17.49 27.52
N ARG A 261 -16.37 16.88 28.57
CA ARG A 261 -16.68 17.56 29.81
C ARG A 261 -15.48 17.70 30.69
#